data_a6e78d31f2bb9f5951e057f58b27251a
#
_entry.id   a6e78d31f2bb9f5951e057f58b27251a
#
_cell.length_a   1.000
_cell.length_b   1.000
_cell.length_c   1.000
_cell.angle_alpha   90.00
_cell.angle_beta   90.00
_cell.angle_gamma   90.00
#
_symmetry.space_group_name_H-M   'P 1'
#
loop_
_entity.id
_entity.type
_entity.pdbx_description
1 polymer ?
#
loop_
_entity_poly.entity_id
_entity_poly.type
_entity_poly.pdbx_seq_one_letter_code
_entity_poly.pdbx_strand_id
1 'polypeptide(L)'
;MAIGEQQVIVIGAGVSGLTSAICLAEAGWPVRVWAAALPQQTTSAVAGAVWGPRPKEPVAKVRGWIEQSLHVFRDLAKDPATGVRMTPALSVGDRIETGAMPPGLELIPDVRPADPADVPGGFRAGFHATLPMIDMPQYLDCLTQRLAATGCEIETRPLRSLAEAAEAAPIVINCAGLGARELAGDATVWPRFGQHVVLTNPGLEQLFIERTGGSEWICYFAHPQRVVCGGISIPGRWDPTPEPEITERILQRCXXXXXXXX
;
A
#
# COMPACT_ATOMS: atom_id res chain seq x y z
N MET A 1 -14.98 -28.49 -18.63
CA MET A 1 -14.60 -28.50 -17.21
C MET A 1 -15.38 -27.44 -16.49
N ALA A 2 -15.87 -27.76 -15.29
CA ALA A 2 -16.59 -26.80 -14.49
C ALA A 2 -15.64 -25.69 -14.01
N ILE A 3 -16.20 -24.51 -13.78
CA ILE A 3 -15.46 -23.43 -13.16
C ILE A 3 -14.98 -23.93 -11.79
N GLY A 4 -13.70 -23.75 -11.47
CA GLY A 4 -13.13 -24.22 -10.21
C GLY A 4 -12.34 -25.51 -10.27
N GLU A 5 -12.34 -26.18 -11.42
CA GLU A 5 -11.52 -27.38 -11.58
C GLU A 5 -10.14 -27.10 -12.19
N GLN A 6 -9.98 -25.92 -12.78
CA GLN A 6 -8.72 -25.58 -13.44
C GLN A 6 -7.71 -25.04 -12.42
N GLN A 7 -6.49 -25.54 -12.50
CA GLN A 7 -5.40 -25.06 -11.67
C GLN A 7 -5.06 -23.62 -11.98
N VAL A 8 -4.79 -22.84 -10.93
CA VAL A 8 -4.36 -21.45 -11.05
C VAL A 8 -2.98 -21.30 -10.39
N ILE A 9 -2.06 -20.66 -11.07
CA ILE A 9 -0.79 -20.26 -10.47
C ILE A 9 -0.79 -18.75 -10.35
N VAL A 10 -0.58 -18.26 -9.13
CA VAL A 10 -0.37 -16.83 -8.85
C VAL A 10 1.14 -16.61 -8.68
N ILE A 11 1.69 -15.67 -9.43
CA ILE A 11 3.12 -15.35 -9.38
C ILE A 11 3.32 -14.11 -8.50
N GLY A 12 4.07 -14.29 -7.42
CA GLY A 12 4.39 -13.20 -6.49
C GLY A 12 3.68 -13.34 -5.15
N ALA A 13 4.39 -13.01 -4.06
CA ALA A 13 3.88 -13.11 -2.70
C ALA A 13 3.84 -11.74 -1.99
N GLY A 14 3.78 -10.67 -2.76
CA GLY A 14 3.44 -9.35 -2.22
C GLY A 14 1.94 -9.22 -2.02
N VAL A 15 1.49 -8.04 -1.63
CA VAL A 15 0.06 -7.82 -1.29
C VAL A 15 -0.88 -8.21 -2.45
N SER A 16 -0.50 -7.93 -3.69
CA SER A 16 -1.34 -8.26 -4.84
C SER A 16 -1.48 -9.77 -5.03
N GLY A 17 -0.34 -10.48 -4.95
CA GLY A 17 -0.35 -11.93 -5.13
C GLY A 17 -1.09 -12.65 -4.02
N LEU A 18 -0.82 -12.29 -2.77
CA LEU A 18 -1.50 -12.91 -1.62
C LEU A 18 -3.01 -12.67 -1.68
N THR A 19 -3.42 -11.44 -1.96
CA THR A 19 -4.86 -11.10 -2.01
C THR A 19 -5.55 -11.84 -3.15
N SER A 20 -4.93 -11.87 -4.33
CA SER A 20 -5.49 -12.60 -5.48
C SER A 20 -5.62 -14.09 -5.18
N ALA A 21 -4.57 -14.68 -4.60
CA ALA A 21 -4.58 -16.11 -4.26
C ALA A 21 -5.66 -16.44 -3.24
N ILE A 22 -5.80 -15.60 -2.19
CA ILE A 22 -6.83 -15.78 -1.17
C ILE A 22 -8.23 -15.71 -1.79
N CYS A 23 -8.50 -14.70 -2.59
CA CYS A 23 -9.82 -14.55 -3.22
C CYS A 23 -10.16 -15.75 -4.08
N LEU A 24 -9.21 -16.26 -4.85
CA LEU A 24 -9.42 -17.43 -5.68
C LEU A 24 -9.61 -18.70 -4.84
N ALA A 25 -8.72 -18.92 -3.87
CA ALA A 25 -8.78 -20.13 -3.05
C ALA A 25 -10.06 -20.19 -2.22
N GLU A 26 -10.47 -19.06 -1.63
CA GLU A 26 -11.73 -19.00 -0.87
C GLU A 26 -12.96 -19.16 -1.76
N ALA A 27 -12.84 -18.87 -3.05
CA ALA A 27 -13.91 -19.11 -4.02
C ALA A 27 -13.89 -20.55 -4.54
N GLY A 28 -12.97 -21.39 -4.05
CA GLY A 28 -12.94 -22.81 -4.38
C GLY A 28 -12.02 -23.18 -5.54
N TRP A 29 -11.19 -22.24 -6.03
CA TRP A 29 -10.23 -22.57 -7.08
C TRP A 29 -9.01 -23.27 -6.49
N PRO A 30 -8.45 -24.28 -7.18
CA PRO A 30 -7.16 -24.86 -6.75
C PRO A 30 -6.03 -23.90 -7.13
N VAL A 31 -5.40 -23.28 -6.11
CA VAL A 31 -4.41 -22.21 -6.28
C VAL A 31 -3.05 -22.67 -5.76
N ARG A 32 -2.01 -22.32 -6.49
CA ARG A 32 -0.62 -22.39 -6.04
C ARG A 32 0.00 -21.01 -6.17
N VAL A 33 0.88 -20.66 -5.23
CA VAL A 33 1.61 -19.38 -5.29
C VAL A 33 3.09 -19.68 -5.49
N TRP A 34 3.65 -19.16 -6.58
CA TRP A 34 5.08 -19.24 -6.88
C TRP A 34 5.68 -17.85 -6.75
N ALA A 35 6.73 -17.72 -5.96
CA ALA A 35 7.30 -16.41 -5.65
C ALA A 35 8.82 -16.46 -5.63
N ALA A 36 9.45 -15.38 -6.11
CA ALA A 36 10.90 -15.25 -6.02
C ALA A 36 11.36 -14.93 -4.59
N ALA A 37 10.46 -14.35 -3.77
CA ALA A 37 10.77 -13.92 -2.42
C ALA A 37 9.57 -14.14 -1.51
N LEU A 38 9.82 -14.41 -0.24
CA LEU A 38 8.77 -14.56 0.77
C LEU A 38 8.08 -13.21 1.03
N PRO A 39 6.84 -13.21 1.58
CA PRO A 39 6.08 -11.96 1.75
C PRO A 39 6.84 -10.84 2.44
N GLN A 40 7.57 -11.14 3.51
CA GLN A 40 8.30 -10.11 4.28
C GLN A 40 9.55 -9.59 3.56
N GLN A 41 9.90 -10.18 2.42
CA GLN A 41 11.04 -9.75 1.61
C GLN A 41 10.61 -8.95 0.37
N THR A 42 9.30 -8.71 0.23
CA THR A 42 8.74 -8.01 -0.93
C THR A 42 8.70 -6.50 -0.71
N THR A 43 8.55 -5.75 -1.81
CA THR A 43 8.33 -4.31 -1.75
C THR A 43 7.11 -3.96 -0.89
N SER A 44 6.09 -4.83 -0.89
CA SER A 44 4.89 -4.61 -0.07
C SER A 44 5.22 -4.51 1.42
N ALA A 45 6.20 -5.27 1.91
CA ALA A 45 6.52 -5.31 3.34
C ALA A 45 7.08 -3.99 3.86
N VAL A 46 7.72 -3.20 3.01
CA VAL A 46 8.35 -1.94 3.41
C VAL A 46 7.53 -0.71 3.02
N ALA A 47 6.35 -0.92 2.47
CA ALA A 47 5.50 0.19 2.04
C ALA A 47 4.88 0.90 3.25
N GLY A 48 4.82 2.22 3.20
CA GLY A 48 3.92 2.99 4.05
C GLY A 48 2.56 2.97 3.37
N ALA A 49 1.55 2.48 4.06
CA ALA A 49 0.30 2.16 3.39
C ALA A 49 -0.91 2.79 4.05
N VAL A 50 -1.66 3.51 3.24
CA VAL A 50 -2.94 4.09 3.62
C VAL A 50 -3.87 3.97 2.41
N TRP A 51 -5.11 3.59 2.66
CA TRP A 51 -6.13 3.68 1.62
C TRP A 51 -6.46 5.16 1.41
N GLY A 52 -6.47 5.59 0.17
CA GLY A 52 -6.91 6.92 -0.19
C GLY A 52 -7.40 6.92 -1.63
N PRO A 53 -8.46 7.66 -1.92
CA PRO A 53 -8.98 7.68 -3.28
C PRO A 53 -7.99 8.37 -4.22
N ARG A 54 -7.54 7.63 -5.21
CA ARG A 54 -6.68 8.15 -6.28
C ARG A 54 -7.27 7.70 -7.61
N PRO A 55 -8.33 8.38 -8.04
CA PRO A 55 -8.99 7.98 -9.29
C PRO A 55 -8.03 8.10 -10.47
N LYS A 56 -8.04 7.10 -11.31
CA LYS A 56 -7.27 7.05 -12.54
C LYS A 56 -8.16 6.49 -13.64
N GLU A 57 -7.76 6.67 -14.87
CA GLU A 57 -8.52 6.12 -15.98
C GLU A 57 -8.42 4.59 -16.02
N PRO A 58 -9.47 3.88 -16.35
CA PRO A 58 -10.83 4.37 -16.57
C PRO A 58 -11.55 4.67 -15.26
N VAL A 59 -12.01 5.92 -15.10
CA VAL A 59 -12.48 6.47 -13.83
C VAL A 59 -13.57 5.63 -13.17
N ALA A 60 -14.60 5.25 -13.94
CA ALA A 60 -15.74 4.54 -13.36
C ALA A 60 -15.35 3.17 -12.79
N LYS A 61 -14.46 2.46 -13.49
CA LYS A 61 -14.00 1.15 -13.06
C LYS A 61 -13.11 1.25 -11.82
N VAL A 62 -12.18 2.19 -11.84
CA VAL A 62 -11.25 2.41 -10.72
C VAL A 62 -12.01 2.87 -9.47
N ARG A 63 -13.05 3.72 -9.65
CA ARG A 63 -13.87 4.16 -8.52
C ARG A 63 -14.54 2.97 -7.83
N GLY A 64 -15.05 2.01 -8.59
CA GLY A 64 -15.66 0.81 -8.02
C GLY A 64 -14.66 0.00 -7.19
N TRP A 65 -13.43 -0.14 -7.70
CA TRP A 65 -12.38 -0.85 -6.96
C TRP A 65 -11.99 -0.10 -5.69
N ILE A 66 -11.89 1.24 -5.75
CA ILE A 66 -11.57 2.08 -4.59
C ILE A 66 -12.63 1.88 -3.50
N GLU A 67 -13.91 1.94 -3.89
CA GLU A 67 -15.02 1.77 -2.95
C GLU A 67 -15.03 0.38 -2.34
N GLN A 68 -14.90 -0.65 -3.16
CA GLN A 68 -14.86 -2.03 -2.68
C GLN A 68 -13.70 -2.25 -1.71
N SER A 69 -12.51 -1.71 -2.02
CA SER A 69 -11.35 -1.81 -1.15
C SER A 69 -11.60 -1.14 0.19
N LEU A 70 -12.26 0.03 0.20
CA LEU A 70 -12.60 0.71 1.45
C LEU A 70 -13.48 -0.16 2.34
N HIS A 71 -14.50 -0.79 1.76
CA HIS A 71 -15.37 -1.69 2.52
C HIS A 71 -14.59 -2.86 3.12
N VAL A 72 -13.70 -3.47 2.34
CA VAL A 72 -12.87 -4.58 2.81
C VAL A 72 -11.97 -4.14 3.95
N PHE A 73 -11.29 -2.99 3.79
CA PHE A 73 -10.40 -2.50 4.85
C PHE A 73 -11.15 -2.12 6.12
N ARG A 74 -12.36 -1.55 6.00
CA ARG A 74 -13.19 -1.27 7.19
C ARG A 74 -13.55 -2.55 7.94
N ASP A 75 -13.86 -3.62 7.22
CA ASP A 75 -14.15 -4.90 7.86
C ASP A 75 -12.90 -5.48 8.52
N LEU A 76 -11.76 -5.44 7.84
CA LEU A 76 -10.51 -5.94 8.40
C LEU A 76 -10.10 -5.15 9.65
N ALA A 77 -10.38 -3.85 9.68
CA ALA A 77 -10.03 -2.99 10.81
C ALA A 77 -10.80 -3.33 12.10
N LYS A 78 -11.85 -4.15 12.02
CA LYS A 78 -12.57 -4.60 13.20
C LYS A 78 -11.74 -5.55 14.05
N ASP A 79 -10.72 -6.17 13.46
CA ASP A 79 -9.80 -7.08 14.15
C ASP A 79 -8.37 -6.48 14.09
N PRO A 80 -7.83 -6.02 15.23
CA PRO A 80 -6.50 -5.44 15.27
C PRO A 80 -5.39 -6.38 14.77
N ALA A 81 -5.61 -7.70 14.83
CA ALA A 81 -4.60 -8.68 14.37
C ALA A 81 -4.33 -8.57 12.87
N THR A 82 -5.25 -7.97 12.11
CA THR A 82 -5.05 -7.83 10.66
C THR A 82 -3.98 -6.81 10.30
N GLY A 83 -3.64 -5.89 11.21
CA GLY A 83 -2.74 -4.78 10.90
C GLY A 83 -3.43 -3.59 10.23
N VAL A 84 -4.74 -3.67 10.01
CA VAL A 84 -5.52 -2.57 9.43
C VAL A 84 -6.20 -1.79 10.57
N ARG A 85 -6.08 -0.47 10.54
CA ARG A 85 -6.65 0.40 11.56
C ARG A 85 -7.32 1.61 10.90
N MET A 86 -8.54 1.93 11.34
CA MET A 86 -9.15 3.21 10.97
C MET A 86 -8.45 4.29 11.78
N THR A 87 -7.75 5.19 11.13
CA THR A 87 -6.81 6.11 11.76
C THR A 87 -7.15 7.56 11.42
N PRO A 88 -7.21 8.46 12.43
CA PRO A 88 -7.36 9.88 12.12
C PRO A 88 -6.22 10.35 11.25
N ALA A 89 -6.55 11.12 10.22
CA ALA A 89 -5.59 11.63 9.26
C ALA A 89 -5.70 13.15 9.14
N LEU A 90 -4.56 13.80 9.08
CA LEU A 90 -4.47 15.22 8.68
C LEU A 90 -3.71 15.29 7.37
N SER A 91 -4.37 15.80 6.34
CA SER A 91 -3.77 16.00 5.04
C SER A 91 -3.62 17.50 4.80
N VAL A 92 -2.43 17.95 4.46
CA VAL A 92 -2.14 19.39 4.29
C VAL A 92 -1.54 19.67 2.92
N GLY A 93 -1.63 20.94 2.49
CA GLY A 93 -1.03 21.33 1.22
C GLY A 93 -1.22 22.81 0.93
N ASP A 94 -0.56 23.27 -0.14
CA ASP A 94 -0.67 24.67 -0.58
C ASP A 94 -1.91 24.93 -1.42
N ARG A 95 -2.46 23.87 -2.00
CA ARG A 95 -3.61 23.95 -2.89
C ARG A 95 -4.68 22.95 -2.47
N ILE A 96 -5.36 23.27 -1.38
CA ILE A 96 -6.66 22.67 -1.16
C ILE A 96 -7.64 23.72 -1.64
N GLU A 97 -8.04 23.60 -2.90
CA GLU A 97 -9.03 24.52 -3.43
C GLU A 97 -10.32 24.33 -2.64
N THR A 98 -10.69 25.38 -1.93
CA THR A 98 -11.94 25.39 -1.20
C THR A 98 -13.08 25.26 -2.23
N GLY A 99 -13.72 24.11 -2.23
CA GLY A 99 -14.89 23.88 -3.06
C GLY A 99 -14.89 22.65 -3.93
N ALA A 100 -13.71 22.05 -4.19
CA ALA A 100 -13.64 20.82 -4.98
C ALA A 100 -12.90 19.74 -4.21
N MET A 101 -13.63 18.88 -3.55
CA MET A 101 -13.03 17.70 -2.92
C MET A 101 -12.48 16.77 -4.00
N PRO A 102 -11.30 16.18 -3.83
CA PRO A 102 -10.82 15.18 -4.77
C PRO A 102 -11.85 14.07 -4.95
N PRO A 103 -12.03 13.58 -6.18
CA PRO A 103 -13.00 12.50 -6.42
C PRO A 103 -12.70 11.29 -5.54
N GLY A 104 -13.75 10.76 -4.93
CA GLY A 104 -13.63 9.62 -4.01
C GLY A 104 -13.61 10.01 -2.54
N LEU A 105 -13.34 11.27 -2.21
CA LEU A 105 -13.40 11.69 -0.80
C LEU A 105 -14.82 11.65 -0.25
N GLU A 106 -15.82 11.74 -1.12
CA GLU A 106 -17.23 11.59 -0.73
C GLU A 106 -17.54 10.19 -0.16
N LEU A 107 -16.63 9.22 -0.36
CA LEU A 107 -16.78 7.90 0.24
C LEU A 107 -16.40 7.88 1.72
N ILE A 108 -15.78 8.95 2.22
CA ILE A 108 -15.33 9.07 3.61
C ILE A 108 -16.30 9.97 4.36
N PRO A 109 -17.06 9.41 5.33
CA PRO A 109 -18.17 10.17 5.94
C PRO A 109 -17.73 11.34 6.82
N ASP A 110 -16.53 11.32 7.37
CA ASP A 110 -16.07 12.35 8.33
C ASP A 110 -15.07 13.33 7.74
N VAL A 111 -14.92 13.37 6.42
CA VAL A 111 -14.00 14.32 5.81
C VAL A 111 -14.48 15.76 6.07
N ARG A 112 -13.57 16.61 6.55
CA ARG A 112 -13.91 18.01 6.87
C ARG A 112 -12.66 18.88 6.75
N PRO A 113 -12.81 20.18 6.44
CA PRO A 113 -11.67 21.09 6.48
C PRO A 113 -11.04 21.13 7.86
N ALA A 114 -9.73 21.26 7.91
CA ALA A 114 -9.02 21.46 9.18
C ALA A 114 -9.14 22.90 9.62
N ASP A 115 -9.26 23.12 10.92
CA ASP A 115 -9.16 24.49 11.44
C ASP A 115 -7.76 25.04 11.17
N PRO A 116 -7.64 26.34 10.89
CA PRO A 116 -6.30 26.93 10.69
C PRO A 116 -5.32 26.65 11.84
N ALA A 117 -5.84 26.50 13.06
CA ALA A 117 -5.00 26.19 14.22
C ALA A 117 -4.41 24.77 14.18
N ASP A 118 -5.08 23.85 13.47
CA ASP A 118 -4.62 22.46 13.34
C ASP A 118 -3.63 22.29 12.18
N VAL A 119 -3.52 23.29 11.30
CA VAL A 119 -2.65 23.21 10.13
C VAL A 119 -1.26 23.70 10.51
N PRO A 120 -0.21 22.86 10.45
CA PRO A 120 1.13 23.30 10.84
C PRO A 120 1.61 24.49 10.02
N GLY A 121 2.46 25.32 10.62
CA GLY A 121 3.04 26.47 9.93
C GLY A 121 3.74 26.05 8.63
N GLY A 122 3.54 26.84 7.59
CA GLY A 122 4.09 26.54 6.27
C GLY A 122 3.09 25.96 5.28
N PHE A 123 1.91 25.54 5.77
CA PHE A 123 0.84 25.04 4.88
C PHE A 123 -0.35 25.98 4.90
N ARG A 124 -1.06 26.06 3.79
CA ARG A 124 -2.18 26.99 3.64
C ARG A 124 -3.52 26.39 4.03
N ALA A 125 -3.66 25.08 3.89
CA ALA A 125 -4.93 24.44 4.16
C ALA A 125 -4.74 22.97 4.48
N GLY A 126 -5.74 22.38 5.12
CA GLY A 126 -5.75 20.96 5.40
C GLY A 126 -7.16 20.42 5.53
N PHE A 127 -7.27 19.11 5.60
CA PHE A 127 -8.52 18.47 5.95
C PHE A 127 -8.25 17.25 6.85
N HIS A 128 -9.24 16.98 7.69
CA HIS A 128 -9.27 15.78 8.52
C HIS A 128 -10.15 14.71 7.90
N ALA A 129 -9.79 13.46 8.13
CA ALA A 129 -10.58 12.30 7.72
C ALA A 129 -10.14 11.12 8.56
N THR A 130 -10.96 10.07 8.62
CA THR A 130 -10.55 8.79 9.21
C THR A 130 -10.35 7.79 8.08
N LEU A 131 -9.12 7.29 7.94
CA LEU A 131 -8.72 6.47 6.81
C LEU A 131 -8.16 5.12 7.26
N PRO A 132 -8.37 4.06 6.46
CA PRO A 132 -7.65 2.81 6.71
C PRO A 132 -6.16 2.99 6.54
N MET A 133 -5.41 2.72 7.59
CA MET A 133 -3.95 2.67 7.59
C MET A 133 -3.52 1.23 7.84
N ILE A 134 -2.55 0.76 7.08
CA ILE A 134 -2.19 -0.65 7.09
C ILE A 134 -0.73 -0.81 7.54
N ASP A 135 -0.52 -1.57 8.62
CA ASP A 135 0.81 -2.01 9.03
C ASP A 135 1.20 -3.19 8.14
N MET A 136 1.99 -2.91 7.12
CA MET A 136 2.23 -3.88 6.06
C MET A 136 2.87 -5.18 6.52
N PRO A 137 3.91 -5.18 7.39
CA PRO A 137 4.41 -6.48 7.86
C PRO A 137 3.35 -7.31 8.56
N GLN A 138 2.56 -6.70 9.44
CA GLN A 138 1.49 -7.41 10.15
C GLN A 138 0.40 -7.88 9.19
N TYR A 139 0.03 -7.04 8.23
CA TYR A 139 -0.99 -7.38 7.24
C TYR A 139 -0.55 -8.55 6.38
N LEU A 140 0.70 -8.56 5.91
CA LEU A 140 1.21 -9.66 5.11
C LEU A 140 1.25 -10.97 5.90
N ASP A 141 1.57 -10.92 7.19
CA ASP A 141 1.50 -12.12 8.05
C ASP A 141 0.06 -12.62 8.16
N CYS A 142 -0.89 -11.71 8.35
CA CYS A 142 -2.32 -12.05 8.39
C CYS A 142 -2.76 -12.69 7.07
N LEU A 143 -2.39 -12.10 5.92
CA LEU A 143 -2.72 -12.66 4.62
C LEU A 143 -2.09 -14.04 4.41
N THR A 144 -0.83 -14.19 4.85
CA THR A 144 -0.13 -15.48 4.73
C THR A 144 -0.85 -16.57 5.53
N GLN A 145 -1.26 -16.26 6.74
CA GLN A 145 -2.01 -17.20 7.59
C GLN A 145 -3.37 -17.54 6.97
N ARG A 146 -4.06 -16.53 6.44
CA ARG A 146 -5.36 -16.72 5.80
C ARG A 146 -5.23 -17.61 4.55
N LEU A 147 -4.17 -17.39 3.77
CA LEU A 147 -3.91 -18.24 2.61
C LEU A 147 -3.63 -19.68 3.03
N ALA A 148 -2.78 -19.88 4.04
CA ALA A 148 -2.45 -21.21 4.55
C ALA A 148 -3.70 -21.96 5.04
N ALA A 149 -4.67 -21.24 5.62
CA ALA A 149 -5.92 -21.83 6.08
C ALA A 149 -6.75 -22.42 4.92
N THR A 150 -6.51 -21.99 3.68
CA THR A 150 -7.17 -22.59 2.51
C THR A 150 -6.45 -23.85 2.02
N GLY A 151 -5.30 -24.20 2.61
CA GLY A 151 -4.46 -25.31 2.15
C GLY A 151 -3.43 -24.88 1.09
N CYS A 152 -3.42 -23.63 0.71
CA CYS A 152 -2.47 -23.11 -0.28
C CYS A 152 -1.16 -22.69 0.38
N GLU A 153 -0.05 -23.16 -0.15
CA GLU A 153 1.28 -22.80 0.34
C GLU A 153 2.02 -21.93 -0.67
N ILE A 154 2.92 -21.12 -0.16
CA ILE A 154 3.80 -20.30 -1.00
C ILE A 154 5.06 -21.12 -1.28
N GLU A 155 5.32 -21.34 -2.55
CA GLU A 155 6.54 -22.04 -2.99
C GLU A 155 7.55 -21.00 -3.47
N THR A 156 8.73 -20.98 -2.87
CA THR A 156 9.83 -20.14 -3.34
C THR A 156 10.35 -20.75 -4.64
N ARG A 157 9.97 -20.12 -5.75
CA ARG A 157 10.29 -20.63 -7.09
C ARG A 157 10.47 -19.46 -8.05
N PRO A 158 11.69 -18.95 -8.18
CA PRO A 158 11.96 -17.89 -9.15
C PRO A 158 11.67 -18.37 -10.58
N LEU A 159 11.07 -17.53 -11.38
CA LEU A 159 10.74 -17.81 -12.77
C LEU A 159 11.51 -16.90 -13.70
N ARG A 160 11.79 -17.40 -14.92
CA ARG A 160 12.41 -16.60 -15.96
C ARG A 160 11.40 -16.07 -16.97
N SER A 161 10.21 -16.68 -17.02
CA SER A 161 9.16 -16.26 -17.95
C SER A 161 7.79 -16.74 -17.45
N LEU A 162 6.73 -16.09 -17.95
CA LEU A 162 5.38 -16.55 -17.69
C LEU A 162 5.11 -17.93 -18.31
N ALA A 163 5.82 -18.28 -19.38
CA ALA A 163 5.64 -19.58 -20.03
C ALA A 163 5.92 -20.73 -19.08
N GLU A 164 6.90 -20.59 -18.17
CA GLU A 164 7.18 -21.65 -17.19
C GLU A 164 5.96 -21.95 -16.31
N ALA A 165 5.21 -20.93 -15.91
CA ALA A 165 3.99 -21.14 -15.14
C ALA A 165 2.87 -21.70 -16.01
N ALA A 166 2.79 -21.24 -17.26
CA ALA A 166 1.75 -21.69 -18.20
C ALA A 166 1.90 -23.16 -18.57
N GLU A 167 3.11 -23.73 -18.47
CA GLU A 167 3.31 -25.16 -18.65
C GLU A 167 2.69 -25.99 -17.50
N ALA A 168 2.58 -25.37 -16.32
CA ALA A 168 2.11 -26.08 -15.12
C ALA A 168 0.62 -25.85 -14.83
N ALA A 169 0.03 -24.77 -15.35
CA ALA A 169 -1.39 -24.48 -15.10
C ALA A 169 -1.99 -23.68 -16.25
N PRO A 170 -3.27 -23.92 -16.55
CA PRO A 170 -3.95 -23.19 -17.63
C PRO A 170 -4.25 -21.73 -17.31
N ILE A 171 -4.22 -21.35 -16.03
CA ILE A 171 -4.50 -19.97 -15.62
C ILE A 171 -3.30 -19.45 -14.82
N VAL A 172 -2.74 -18.34 -15.25
CA VAL A 172 -1.60 -17.69 -14.59
C VAL A 172 -1.98 -16.26 -14.25
N ILE A 173 -1.83 -15.89 -12.98
CA ILE A 173 -2.09 -14.54 -12.49
C ILE A 173 -0.74 -13.88 -12.18
N ASN A 174 -0.35 -12.89 -12.96
CA ASN A 174 0.94 -12.23 -12.82
C ASN A 174 0.85 -11.11 -11.79
N CYS A 175 1.39 -11.36 -10.59
CA CYS A 175 1.48 -10.38 -9.51
C CYS A 175 2.94 -10.16 -9.11
N ALA A 176 3.85 -10.20 -10.08
CA ALA A 176 5.29 -10.18 -9.86
C ALA A 176 5.88 -8.79 -9.56
N GLY A 177 5.03 -7.75 -9.46
CA GLY A 177 5.53 -6.40 -9.22
C GLY A 177 6.51 -5.97 -10.30
N LEU A 178 7.68 -5.44 -9.91
CA LEU A 178 8.69 -5.04 -10.89
C LEU A 178 9.24 -6.22 -11.69
N GLY A 179 9.18 -7.43 -11.13
CA GLY A 179 9.59 -8.64 -11.85
C GLY A 179 8.76 -8.90 -13.10
N ALA A 180 7.55 -8.33 -13.19
CA ALA A 180 6.72 -8.48 -14.39
C ALA A 180 7.41 -7.93 -15.64
N ARG A 181 8.31 -6.96 -15.49
CA ARG A 181 9.06 -6.43 -16.63
C ARG A 181 9.77 -7.55 -17.40
N GLU A 182 10.53 -8.36 -16.67
CA GLU A 182 11.28 -9.45 -17.31
C GLU A 182 10.37 -10.64 -17.65
N LEU A 183 9.48 -11.02 -16.73
CA LEU A 183 8.64 -12.21 -16.91
C LEU A 183 7.68 -12.08 -18.09
N ALA A 184 7.13 -10.87 -18.31
CA ALA A 184 6.17 -10.62 -19.39
C ALA A 184 6.80 -9.92 -20.60
N GLY A 185 8.07 -9.54 -20.54
CA GLY A 185 8.72 -8.74 -21.58
C GLY A 185 8.08 -7.36 -21.71
N ASP A 186 7.64 -6.76 -20.62
CA ASP A 186 6.89 -5.51 -20.64
C ASP A 186 7.79 -4.33 -20.25
N ALA A 187 8.34 -3.65 -21.24
CA ALA A 187 9.22 -2.51 -21.04
C ALA A 187 8.51 -1.30 -20.42
N THR A 188 7.17 -1.30 -20.33
CA THR A 188 6.45 -0.20 -19.70
C THR A 188 6.44 -0.29 -18.17
N VAL A 189 6.90 -1.40 -17.60
CA VAL A 189 7.03 -1.52 -16.14
C VAL A 189 8.27 -0.74 -15.68
N TRP A 190 8.05 0.27 -14.84
CA TRP A 190 9.08 1.18 -14.36
C TRP A 190 9.11 1.26 -12.84
N PRO A 191 10.28 1.30 -12.21
CA PRO A 191 10.37 1.47 -10.79
C PRO A 191 10.14 2.93 -10.39
N ARG A 192 9.60 3.10 -9.19
CA ARG A 192 9.67 4.34 -8.44
C ARG A 192 10.31 4.02 -7.10
N PHE A 193 11.52 4.51 -6.91
CA PHE A 193 12.21 4.31 -5.63
C PHE A 193 11.54 5.18 -4.57
N GLY A 194 11.27 4.59 -3.41
CA GLY A 194 10.85 5.29 -2.21
C GLY A 194 11.71 4.84 -1.05
N GLN A 195 11.86 5.68 -0.05
CA GLN A 195 12.59 5.32 1.15
C GLN A 195 11.81 5.83 2.36
N HIS A 196 11.74 5.00 3.39
CA HIS A 196 11.13 5.36 4.67
C HIS A 196 12.14 5.22 5.80
N VAL A 197 11.90 5.95 6.86
CA VAL A 197 12.62 5.81 8.13
C VAL A 197 11.62 5.32 9.17
N VAL A 198 11.97 4.28 9.87
CA VAL A 198 11.09 3.69 10.88
C VAL A 198 11.65 4.04 12.27
N LEU A 199 10.81 4.64 13.09
CA LEU A 199 11.16 5.07 14.45
C LEU A 199 10.22 4.43 15.46
N THR A 200 10.65 4.34 16.71
CA THR A 200 9.74 3.98 17.80
C THR A 200 8.68 5.09 17.93
N ASN A 201 7.44 4.71 18.16
CA ASN A 201 6.36 5.69 18.27
C ASN A 201 6.44 6.39 19.64
N PRO A 202 6.58 7.73 19.65
CA PRO A 202 6.60 8.48 20.92
C PRO A 202 5.21 8.75 21.49
N GLY A 203 4.15 8.25 20.89
CA GLY A 203 2.78 8.50 21.33
C GLY A 203 1.89 9.14 20.26
N LEU A 204 2.34 9.17 19.03
CA LEU A 204 1.53 9.71 17.93
C LEU A 204 0.38 8.75 17.61
N GLU A 205 -0.80 9.32 17.34
CA GLU A 205 -1.98 8.53 17.04
C GLU A 205 -2.59 8.83 15.68
N GLN A 206 -2.04 9.78 14.95
CA GLN A 206 -2.62 10.15 13.66
C GLN A 206 -1.64 9.95 12.51
N LEU A 207 -2.20 9.87 11.34
CA LEU A 207 -1.51 9.83 10.06
C LEU A 207 -1.41 11.26 9.55
N PHE A 208 -0.23 11.64 9.05
CA PHE A 208 -0.01 12.96 8.47
C PHE A 208 0.49 12.81 7.04
N ILE A 209 -0.08 13.56 6.11
CA ILE A 209 0.38 13.55 4.71
C ILE A 209 0.36 14.98 4.14
N GLU A 210 1.52 15.40 3.65
CA GLU A 210 1.61 16.59 2.81
C GLU A 210 1.24 16.24 1.38
N ARG A 211 0.32 17.01 0.81
CA ARG A 211 -0.02 16.90 -0.60
C ARG A 211 0.76 17.92 -1.40
N THR A 212 1.63 17.43 -2.22
CA THR A 212 2.52 18.25 -3.04
C THR A 212 2.69 17.62 -4.42
N GLY A 213 3.09 18.43 -5.38
CA GLY A 213 3.50 17.93 -6.69
C GLY A 213 4.99 17.60 -6.78
N GLY A 214 5.72 17.79 -5.68
CA GLY A 214 7.16 17.55 -5.65
C GLY A 214 7.55 16.09 -5.50
N SER A 215 8.84 15.85 -5.62
CA SER A 215 9.41 14.51 -5.47
C SER A 215 9.67 14.13 -4.02
N GLU A 216 9.58 15.09 -3.10
CA GLU A 216 9.73 14.87 -1.66
C GLU A 216 8.58 15.56 -0.93
N TRP A 217 8.12 14.93 0.15
CA TRP A 217 7.00 15.45 0.94
C TRP A 217 7.13 14.94 2.37
N ILE A 218 6.35 15.52 3.27
CA ILE A 218 6.29 15.04 4.65
C ILE A 218 5.12 14.05 4.76
N CYS A 219 5.40 12.88 5.30
CA CYS A 219 4.34 11.99 5.75
C CYS A 219 4.83 11.15 6.91
N TYR A 220 3.92 10.80 7.81
CA TYR A 220 4.20 9.78 8.80
C TYR A 220 2.95 8.95 9.06
N PHE A 221 3.18 7.68 9.31
CA PHE A 221 2.15 6.69 9.59
C PHE A 221 2.38 6.16 11.00
N ALA A 222 1.52 6.58 11.93
CA ALA A 222 1.70 6.26 13.35
C ALA A 222 0.99 4.95 13.69
N HIS A 223 1.76 3.86 13.68
CA HIS A 223 1.31 2.55 14.17
C HIS A 223 1.56 2.48 15.68
N PRO A 224 0.92 1.57 16.42
CA PRO A 224 1.01 1.58 17.89
C PRO A 224 2.42 1.60 18.45
N GLN A 225 3.36 0.88 17.85
CA GLN A 225 4.71 0.76 18.38
C GLN A 225 5.77 1.46 17.53
N ARG A 226 5.42 1.89 16.32
CA ARG A 226 6.39 2.48 15.40
C ARG A 226 5.75 3.55 14.53
N VAL A 227 6.57 4.46 14.07
CA VAL A 227 6.16 5.49 13.10
C VAL A 227 6.98 5.28 11.84
N VAL A 228 6.31 5.21 10.71
CA VAL A 228 6.96 5.13 9.41
C VAL A 228 6.97 6.53 8.82
N CYS A 229 8.16 7.11 8.65
CA CYS A 229 8.34 8.47 8.17
C CYS A 229 8.80 8.46 6.71
N GLY A 230 8.27 9.38 5.91
CA GLY A 230 8.61 9.54 4.50
C GLY A 230 8.30 10.96 4.04
N GLY A 231 8.29 11.29 2.79
CA GLY A 231 8.44 10.39 1.67
C GLY A 231 9.33 10.97 0.57
N ILE A 232 9.65 10.10 -0.36
CA ILE A 232 10.42 10.50 -1.54
C ILE A 232 10.01 9.59 -2.70
N SER A 233 10.11 10.11 -3.91
CA SER A 233 9.80 9.35 -5.13
C SER A 233 10.82 9.69 -6.20
N ILE A 234 11.66 8.72 -6.55
CA ILE A 234 12.67 8.88 -7.61
C ILE A 234 12.32 7.91 -8.74
N PRO A 235 11.80 8.43 -9.87
CA PRO A 235 11.44 7.55 -10.99
C PRO A 235 12.68 6.98 -11.68
N GLY A 236 12.57 5.74 -12.14
CA GLY A 236 13.61 5.08 -12.93
C GLY A 236 14.76 4.51 -12.13
N ARG A 237 14.76 4.63 -10.83
CA ARG A 237 15.85 4.10 -10.00
C ARG A 237 15.53 2.65 -9.61
N TRP A 238 16.37 1.73 -10.10
CA TRP A 238 16.23 0.29 -9.86
C TRP A 238 16.90 -0.18 -8.56
N ASP A 239 17.97 0.49 -8.15
CA ASP A 239 18.72 0.11 -6.95
C ASP A 239 17.89 0.44 -5.70
N PRO A 240 17.47 -0.56 -4.90
CA PRO A 240 16.66 -0.31 -3.71
C PRO A 240 17.48 0.08 -2.47
N THR A 241 18.80 0.21 -2.59
CA THR A 241 19.66 0.47 -1.43
C THR A 241 19.31 1.82 -0.78
N PRO A 242 19.01 1.86 0.53
CA PRO A 242 18.75 3.13 1.20
C PRO A 242 19.99 4.02 1.23
N GLU A 243 19.73 5.33 1.18
CA GLU A 243 20.79 6.34 1.23
C GLU A 243 20.76 7.09 2.55
N PRO A 244 21.91 7.21 3.25
CA PRO A 244 21.95 7.97 4.51
C PRO A 244 21.51 9.42 4.36
N GLU A 245 21.85 10.08 3.25
CA GLU A 245 21.45 11.47 3.02
C GLU A 245 19.93 11.62 2.89
N ILE A 246 19.28 10.65 2.26
CA ILE A 246 17.81 10.63 2.16
C ILE A 246 17.21 10.40 3.56
N THR A 247 17.78 9.48 4.32
CA THR A 247 17.36 9.24 5.72
C THR A 247 17.38 10.52 6.52
N GLU A 248 18.50 11.27 6.43
CA GLU A 248 18.65 12.52 7.17
C GLU A 248 17.61 13.56 6.75
N ARG A 249 17.38 13.72 5.45
CA ARG A 249 16.38 14.66 4.96
C ARG A 249 14.96 14.30 5.42
N ILE A 250 14.62 13.01 5.41
CA ILE A 250 13.31 12.55 5.90
C ILE A 250 13.16 12.90 7.39
N LEU A 251 14.18 12.61 8.18
CA LEU A 251 14.15 12.90 9.62
C LEU A 251 14.01 14.40 9.89
N GLN A 252 14.76 15.21 9.17
CA GLN A 252 14.69 16.67 9.32
C GLN A 252 13.29 17.21 9.03
N ARG A 253 12.68 16.73 7.94
CA ARG A 253 11.33 17.15 7.58
C ARG A 253 10.28 16.69 8.60
N CYS A 254 10.35 15.47 8.97
CA CYS A 254 9.39 14.90 9.93
C CYS A 254 9.53 15.47 11.34
N UNK A 255 10.60 15.59 11.67
CA UNK A 255 10.83 16.15 12.96
C UNK A 255 10.44 17.57 13.06
N UNK A 256 10.42 18.21 11.99
CA UNK A 256 9.95 19.53 12.00
C UNK A 256 8.45 19.60 12.03
N UNK A 257 7.80 18.62 11.52
CA UNK A 257 6.39 18.54 11.58
C UNK A 257 5.91 17.88 12.86
N UNK A 258 6.67 17.09 13.46
CA UNK A 258 6.30 16.52 14.70
C UNK A 258 6.48 17.46 15.88
N UNK A 259 7.32 18.28 15.78
CA UNK A 259 7.51 19.29 16.74
C UNK A 259 6.44 20.34 16.71
N UNK A 260 5.83 20.36 15.66
CA UNK A 260 4.75 21.22 15.54
C UNK A 260 3.44 20.66 15.94
N UNK A 261 3.39 19.43 16.02
CA UNK A 261 2.28 18.68 16.40
C UNK A 261 2.31 18.18 17.84
N UNK A 262 3.33 18.47 18.39
CA UNK A 262 3.42 18.15 19.77
C UNK A 262 3.04 19.22 20.62
#